data_4cbd3d5516c16ddcf1f3b150f1ae9e93
#
_entry.id   4cbd3d5516c16ddcf1f3b150f1ae9e93
#
_cell.length_a   1.000
_cell.length_b   1.000
_cell.length_c   1.000
_cell.angle_alpha   90.00
_cell.angle_beta   90.00
_cell.angle_gamma   90.00
#
_symmetry.space_group_name_H-M   'P 1'
#
loop_
_entity.id
_entity.type
_entity.pdbx_description
1 polymer ?
#
loop_
_entity_poly.entity_id
_entity_poly.type
_entity_poly.pdbx_seq_one_letter_code
_entity_poly.pdbx_strand_id
1 'polypeptide(L)'
;LLKTDYQFKGPLTENYVLQQLRGQFAVEPRYYADRASEIDFVLQNGTEIIPVEAKGGEDKSAPSFKRYIAEHHPAHALRFSQRGYRKDGEITNIPLYLAGKTRELL
;
A
#
# COMPACT_ATOMS: atom_id res chain seq x y z
N LEU A 1 -14.57 13.12 18.20
CA LEU A 1 -13.91 11.83 18.07
C LEU A 1 -13.64 11.48 16.62
N LEU A 2 -14.67 11.54 15.80
CA LEU A 2 -14.53 11.25 14.39
C LEU A 2 -13.60 12.23 13.69
N LYS A 3 -13.65 13.49 14.08
CA LYS A 3 -12.76 14.50 13.52
C LYS A 3 -11.31 14.21 13.86
N THR A 4 -11.06 13.76 15.06
CA THR A 4 -9.70 13.43 15.49
C THR A 4 -9.17 12.26 14.67
N ASP A 5 -9.98 11.22 14.50
CA ASP A 5 -9.59 10.08 13.69
C ASP A 5 -9.30 10.49 12.26
N TYR A 6 -10.12 11.36 11.71
CA TYR A 6 -9.94 11.83 10.35
C TYR A 6 -8.63 12.60 10.19
N GLN A 7 -8.29 13.46 11.17
CA GLN A 7 -7.07 14.26 11.10
C GLN A 7 -5.81 13.42 11.09
N PHE A 8 -5.81 12.30 11.78
CA PHE A 8 -4.63 11.44 11.87
C PHE A 8 -4.70 10.23 10.97
N LYS A 9 -5.68 10.20 10.07
CA LYS A 9 -5.95 9.02 9.27
C LYS A 9 -4.77 8.58 8.40
N GLY A 10 -4.09 9.54 7.75
CA GLY A 10 -2.96 9.22 6.89
C GLY A 10 -1.84 8.48 7.60
N PRO A 11 -1.19 9.14 8.58
CA PRO A 11 -0.08 8.50 9.31
C PRO A 11 -0.50 7.23 10.05
N LEU A 12 -1.70 7.23 10.65
CA LEU A 12 -2.17 6.06 11.35
C LEU A 12 -2.45 4.90 10.40
N THR A 13 -2.98 5.20 9.24
CA THR A 13 -3.26 4.18 8.24
C THR A 13 -1.97 3.54 7.74
N GLU A 14 -0.97 4.35 7.42
CA GLU A 14 0.33 3.83 6.98
C GLU A 14 0.94 2.93 8.05
N ASN A 15 0.91 3.39 9.29
CA ASN A 15 1.48 2.63 10.38
C ASN A 15 0.73 1.31 10.60
N TYR A 16 -0.59 1.35 10.52
CA TYR A 16 -1.40 0.16 10.65
C TYR A 16 -1.04 -0.87 9.57
N VAL A 17 -0.98 -0.43 8.32
CA VAL A 17 -0.66 -1.31 7.20
C VAL A 17 0.74 -1.90 7.38
N LEU A 18 1.71 -1.06 7.74
CA LEU A 18 3.07 -1.53 7.96
C LEU A 18 3.11 -2.62 9.04
N GLN A 19 2.41 -2.40 10.15
CA GLN A 19 2.34 -3.37 11.23
C GLN A 19 1.74 -4.70 10.74
N GLN A 20 0.69 -4.62 9.95
CA GLN A 20 0.02 -5.82 9.46
C GLN A 20 0.88 -6.59 8.45
N LEU A 21 1.72 -5.90 7.70
CA LEU A 21 2.56 -6.54 6.70
C LEU A 21 3.81 -7.19 7.29
N ARG A 22 4.23 -6.75 8.46
CA ARG A 22 5.41 -7.32 9.10
C ARG A 22 5.22 -8.81 9.37
N GLY A 23 6.25 -9.55 9.08
CA GLY A 23 6.24 -10.99 9.33
C GLY A 23 5.56 -11.83 8.26
N GLN A 24 4.89 -11.21 7.29
CA GLN A 24 4.26 -11.96 6.21
C GLN A 24 5.25 -12.34 5.11
N PHE A 25 6.32 -11.56 4.97
CA PHE A 25 7.31 -11.75 3.90
C PHE A 25 8.68 -11.96 4.53
N ALA A 26 9.56 -12.66 3.80
CA ALA A 26 10.91 -12.96 4.30
C ALA A 26 11.71 -11.67 4.53
N VAL A 27 11.46 -10.64 3.72
CA VAL A 27 12.09 -9.35 3.87
C VAL A 27 11.05 -8.39 4.41
N GLU A 28 11.40 -7.68 5.49
CA GLU A 28 10.48 -6.72 6.09
C GLU A 28 10.20 -5.54 5.15
N PRO A 29 8.99 -4.96 5.22
CA PRO A 29 8.65 -3.80 4.40
C PRO A 29 9.57 -2.63 4.67
N ARG A 30 9.86 -1.83 3.66
CA ARG A 30 10.74 -0.67 3.77
C ARG A 30 10.09 0.56 3.20
N TYR A 31 10.33 1.69 3.84
CA TYR A 31 9.91 2.97 3.29
C TYR A 31 10.67 3.24 2.01
N TYR A 32 9.97 3.84 1.06
CA TYR A 32 10.56 4.19 -0.21
C TYR A 32 11.13 5.61 -0.11
N ALA A 33 12.40 5.77 -0.45
CA ALA A 33 13.11 7.02 -0.24
C ALA A 33 13.22 7.92 -1.48
N ASP A 34 12.66 7.51 -2.60
CA ASP A 34 12.72 8.30 -3.82
C ASP A 34 11.78 9.49 -3.72
N ARG A 35 12.33 10.69 -3.80
CA ARG A 35 11.53 11.92 -3.68
C ARG A 35 10.62 12.17 -4.86
N ALA A 36 10.94 11.60 -6.02
CA ALA A 36 10.12 11.77 -7.21
C ALA A 36 8.83 10.97 -7.17
N SER A 37 8.77 9.95 -6.32
CA SER A 37 7.60 9.09 -6.18
C SER A 37 7.18 9.05 -4.74
N GLU A 38 5.93 9.36 -4.46
CA GLU A 38 5.40 9.32 -3.10
C GLU A 38 4.80 7.95 -2.83
N ILE A 39 5.65 6.95 -2.84
CA ILE A 39 5.25 5.61 -2.47
C ILE A 39 5.47 5.47 -0.98
N ASP A 40 4.46 4.97 -0.28
CA ASP A 40 4.57 4.87 1.17
C ASP A 40 5.66 3.88 1.56
N PHE A 41 5.67 2.71 0.95
CA PHE A 41 6.73 1.74 1.20
C PHE A 41 6.70 0.65 0.12
N VAL A 42 7.70 -0.22 0.17
CA VAL A 42 7.80 -1.34 -0.76
C VAL A 42 7.88 -2.65 0.01
N LEU A 43 7.34 -3.69 -0.60
CA LEU A 43 7.47 -5.06 -0.13
C LEU A 43 8.39 -5.81 -1.08
N GLN A 44 9.03 -6.83 -0.55
CA GLN A 44 9.81 -7.74 -1.37
C GLN A 44 9.26 -9.15 -1.18
N ASN A 45 8.83 -9.75 -2.28
CA ASN A 45 8.32 -11.12 -2.29
C ASN A 45 9.20 -11.93 -3.23
N GLY A 46 10.18 -12.64 -2.67
CA GLY A 46 11.19 -13.29 -3.49
C GLY A 46 12.06 -12.25 -4.17
N THR A 47 12.09 -12.25 -5.49
CA THR A 47 12.81 -11.24 -6.26
C THR A 47 11.90 -10.10 -6.70
N GLU A 48 10.62 -10.19 -6.42
CA GLU A 48 9.65 -9.19 -6.82
C GLU A 48 9.62 -8.03 -5.83
N ILE A 49 9.63 -6.80 -6.37
CA ILE A 49 9.47 -5.58 -5.57
C ILE A 49 8.06 -5.05 -5.81
N ILE A 50 7.32 -4.88 -4.73
CA ILE A 50 5.92 -4.50 -4.79
C ILE A 50 5.74 -3.13 -4.16
N PRO A 51 5.39 -2.10 -4.94
CA PRO A 51 5.09 -0.78 -4.37
C PRO A 51 3.76 -0.82 -3.63
N VAL A 52 3.70 -0.09 -2.52
CA VAL A 52 2.52 -0.09 -1.66
C VAL A 52 2.10 1.33 -1.36
N GLU A 53 0.80 1.57 -1.43
CA GLU A 53 0.18 2.83 -1.05
C GLU A 53 -0.91 2.54 -0.02
N ALA A 54 -0.93 3.32 1.05
CA ALA A 54 -1.97 3.21 2.06
C ALA A 54 -2.83 4.47 2.03
N LYS A 55 -4.14 4.31 1.85
CA LYS A 55 -5.09 5.42 1.73
C LYS A 55 -6.15 5.32 2.82
N GLY A 56 -6.15 6.27 3.72
CA GLY A 56 -7.08 6.25 4.84
C GLY A 56 -8.52 6.55 4.47
N GLY A 57 -8.74 7.50 3.59
CA GLY A 57 -10.10 7.94 3.30
C GLY A 57 -10.40 8.24 1.86
N GLU A 58 -9.44 8.13 0.97
CA GLU A 58 -9.63 8.47 -0.42
C GLU A 58 -9.69 7.24 -1.31
N ASP A 59 -10.35 7.41 -2.45
CA ASP A 59 -10.57 6.33 -3.39
C ASP A 59 -9.50 6.22 -4.45
N LYS A 60 -8.80 7.31 -4.68
CA LYS A 60 -7.89 7.41 -5.82
C LYS A 60 -6.46 7.28 -5.36
N SER A 61 -5.69 6.55 -6.15
CA SER A 61 -4.25 6.50 -5.95
C SER A 61 -3.61 7.84 -6.27
N ALA A 62 -2.54 8.17 -5.57
CA ALA A 62 -1.77 9.37 -5.85
C ALA A 62 -1.19 9.32 -7.27
N PRO A 63 -1.10 10.46 -7.96
CA PRO A 63 -0.48 10.49 -9.29
C PRO A 63 0.94 9.95 -9.29
N SER A 64 1.70 10.19 -8.23
CA SER A 64 3.06 9.69 -8.12
C SER A 64 3.12 8.17 -8.03
N PHE A 65 2.15 7.55 -7.37
CA PHE A 65 2.06 6.09 -7.32
C PHE A 65 1.81 5.53 -8.71
N LYS A 66 0.88 6.13 -9.43
CA LYS A 66 0.59 5.71 -10.81
C LYS A 66 1.78 5.91 -11.73
N ARG A 67 2.52 6.99 -11.52
CA ARG A 67 3.73 7.26 -12.32
C ARG A 67 4.80 6.20 -12.07
N TYR A 68 4.99 5.83 -10.82
CA TYR A 68 5.94 4.78 -10.47
C TYR A 68 5.58 3.48 -11.20
N ILE A 69 4.31 3.11 -11.16
CA ILE A 69 3.84 1.89 -11.83
C ILE A 69 4.11 1.95 -13.32
N ALA A 70 3.84 3.10 -13.94
CA ALA A 70 4.05 3.28 -15.36
C ALA A 70 5.53 3.20 -15.74
N GLU A 71 6.41 3.65 -14.87
CA GLU A 71 7.86 3.65 -15.13
C GLU A 71 8.52 2.31 -14.85
N HIS A 72 8.07 1.61 -13.83
CA HIS A 72 8.74 0.40 -13.36
C HIS A 72 8.04 -0.90 -13.73
N HIS A 73 6.78 -0.82 -14.14
CA HIS A 73 5.99 -2.00 -14.57
C HIS A 73 6.06 -3.15 -13.57
N PRO A 74 5.75 -2.93 -12.28
CA PRO A 74 5.79 -4.01 -11.30
C PRO A 74 4.74 -5.07 -11.61
N ALA A 75 5.04 -6.32 -11.27
CA ALA A 75 4.06 -7.41 -11.43
C ALA A 75 2.84 -7.21 -10.54
N HIS A 76 3.07 -6.65 -9.35
CA HIS A 76 2.00 -6.32 -8.41
C HIS A 76 2.20 -4.91 -7.89
N ALA A 77 1.10 -4.19 -7.69
CA ALA A 77 1.09 -2.91 -7.02
C ALA A 77 -0.11 -2.92 -6.09
N LEU A 78 0.09 -2.59 -4.83
CA LEU A 78 -0.94 -2.73 -3.82
C LEU A 78 -1.38 -1.39 -3.26
N ARG A 79 -2.68 -1.25 -3.10
CA ARG A 79 -3.28 -0.11 -2.40
C ARG A 79 -4.14 -0.65 -1.28
N PHE A 80 -3.89 -0.19 -0.07
CA PHE A 80 -4.70 -0.53 1.09
C PHE A 80 -5.63 0.64 1.39
N SER A 81 -6.92 0.38 1.44
CA SER A 81 -7.91 1.43 1.66
C SER A 81 -9.12 0.84 2.35
N GLN A 82 -10.11 1.70 2.60
CA GLN A 82 -11.36 1.27 3.19
C GLN A 82 -12.28 0.57 2.19
N ARG A 83 -11.92 0.62 0.92
CA ARG A 83 -12.71 -0.04 -0.10
C ARG A 83 -12.46 -1.54 -0.12
N GLY A 84 -13.40 -2.26 -0.72
CA GLY A 84 -13.31 -3.70 -0.83
C GLY A 84 -12.21 -4.17 -1.76
N TYR A 85 -11.95 -5.44 -1.74
CA TYR A 85 -10.95 -6.05 -2.62
C TYR A 85 -11.37 -5.88 -4.07
N ARG A 86 -10.46 -5.37 -4.89
CA ARG A 86 -10.71 -5.25 -6.33
C ARG A 86 -9.41 -5.03 -7.06
N LYS A 87 -9.38 -5.46 -8.30
CA LYS A 87 -8.28 -5.14 -9.19
C LYS A 87 -8.68 -3.97 -10.07
N ASP A 88 -7.83 -2.98 -10.09
CA ASP A 88 -8.08 -1.73 -10.78
C ASP A 88 -6.91 -1.46 -11.70
N GLY A 89 -6.93 -2.11 -12.88
CA GLY A 89 -5.78 -2.13 -13.75
C GLY A 89 -4.64 -2.89 -13.11
N GLU A 90 -3.49 -2.23 -12.96
CA GLU A 90 -2.30 -2.83 -12.37
C GLU A 90 -2.30 -2.78 -10.85
N ILE A 91 -3.26 -2.06 -10.26
CA ILE A 91 -3.32 -1.87 -8.82
C ILE A 91 -4.36 -2.82 -8.23
N THR A 92 -3.96 -3.57 -7.22
CA THR A 92 -4.89 -4.39 -6.45
C THR A 92 -5.20 -3.65 -5.16
N ASN A 93 -6.46 -3.34 -4.96
CA ASN A 93 -6.91 -2.73 -3.72
C ASN A 93 -7.25 -3.81 -2.71
N ILE A 94 -6.63 -3.73 -1.54
CA ILE A 94 -6.88 -4.66 -0.44
C ILE A 94 -7.54 -3.85 0.67
N PRO A 95 -8.70 -4.29 1.17
CA PRO A 95 -9.32 -3.59 2.29
C PRO A 95 -8.40 -3.62 3.50
N LEU A 96 -8.38 -2.53 4.25
CA LEU A 96 -7.50 -2.41 5.41
C LEU A 96 -7.64 -3.58 6.38
N TYR A 97 -8.85 -4.07 6.59
CA TYR A 97 -9.05 -5.17 7.53
C TYR A 97 -8.46 -6.50 7.02
N LEU A 98 -8.08 -6.59 5.77
CA LEU A 98 -7.44 -7.78 5.21
C LEU A 98 -5.92 -7.61 5.05
N ALA A 99 -5.35 -6.51 5.52
CA ALA A 99 -3.91 -6.28 5.37
C ALA A 99 -3.07 -7.40 6.00
N GLY A 100 -3.56 -8.03 7.05
CA GLY A 100 -2.88 -9.15 7.67
C GLY A 100 -2.86 -10.41 6.81
N LYS A 101 -3.61 -10.45 5.72
CA LYS A 101 -3.70 -11.58 4.80
C LYS A 101 -3.10 -11.28 3.44
N THR A 102 -2.30 -10.24 3.33
CA THR A 102 -1.80 -9.78 2.04
C THR A 102 -1.10 -10.87 1.26
N ARG A 103 -0.23 -11.62 1.90
CA ARG A 103 0.52 -12.66 1.22
C ARG A 103 -0.39 -13.72 0.58
N GLU A 104 -1.48 -14.04 1.24
CA GLU A 104 -2.42 -15.02 0.74
C GLU A 104 -3.22 -14.49 -0.46
N LEU A 105 -3.32 -13.17 -0.58
CA LEU A 105 -4.08 -12.52 -1.65
C LEU A 105 -3.25 -12.21 -2.90
N LEU A 106 -1.95 -12.42 -2.85
CA LEU A 106 -1.07 -12.17 -4.00
C LEU A 106 -1.05 -13.32 -5.01
#